data_e68ab9d0ef7032ef2924e0dfd6142eb7
#
_entry.id   e68ab9d0ef7032ef2924e0dfd6142eb7
#
_cell.length_a   1.000
_cell.length_b   1.000
_cell.length_c   1.000
_cell.angle_alpha   90.00
_cell.angle_beta   90.00
_cell.angle_gamma   90.00
#
_symmetry.space_group_name_H-M   'P 1'
#
loop_
_entity.id
_entity.type
_entity.pdbx_description
1 polymer ?
#
loop_
_entity_poly.entity_id
_entity_poly.type
_entity_poly.pdbx_seq_one_letter_code
_entity_poly.pdbx_strand_id
1 'polypeptide(L)'
;AKDMISLGCKELDMVINVAALKSGMYDYVEQDIKAVVDAACGVPVKTIIEHGLLANDEIKRASEIGVKAGASFIKTGTGWVSGKPTTVETIRLIHETIGDAAKIKAAGGVRDLDTVLAMYDEGCTRFGLGVRSCRGILDEVAKRVAARG
;
A
#
# COMPACT_ATOMS: atom_id res chain seq x y z
N ALA A 1 -13.21 -2.46 -12.57
CA ALA A 1 -13.54 -3.18 -11.35
C ALA A 1 -14.53 -4.31 -11.61
N LYS A 2 -15.73 -4.03 -12.11
CA LYS A 2 -16.81 -5.04 -12.31
C LYS A 2 -16.33 -6.25 -13.11
N ASP A 3 -15.66 -6.06 -14.23
CA ASP A 3 -15.17 -7.16 -15.07
C ASP A 3 -14.15 -8.04 -14.35
N MET A 4 -13.23 -7.43 -13.57
CA MET A 4 -12.26 -8.19 -12.78
C MET A 4 -12.94 -9.05 -11.72
N ILE A 5 -13.97 -8.52 -11.08
CA ILE A 5 -14.74 -9.25 -10.08
C ILE A 5 -15.52 -10.40 -10.72
N SER A 6 -16.15 -10.18 -11.88
CA SER A 6 -16.86 -11.24 -12.61
C SER A 6 -15.91 -12.37 -13.05
N LEU A 7 -14.63 -12.07 -13.26
CA LEU A 7 -13.56 -13.05 -13.52
C LEU A 7 -13.03 -13.73 -12.25
N GLY A 8 -13.59 -13.41 -11.07
CA GLY A 8 -13.26 -14.08 -9.81
C GLY A 8 -12.21 -13.37 -8.95
N CYS A 9 -11.78 -12.15 -9.28
CA CYS A 9 -10.88 -11.38 -8.42
C CYS A 9 -11.53 -11.12 -7.05
N LYS A 10 -10.76 -11.39 -5.98
CA LYS A 10 -11.20 -11.22 -4.59
C LYS A 10 -10.68 -9.95 -3.92
N GLU A 11 -9.76 -9.27 -4.54
CA GLU A 11 -9.20 -7.99 -4.13
C GLU A 11 -8.81 -7.20 -5.38
N LEU A 12 -8.89 -5.88 -5.32
CA LEU A 12 -8.49 -4.99 -6.40
C LEU A 12 -7.38 -4.04 -5.93
N ASP A 13 -6.42 -3.77 -6.79
CA ASP A 13 -5.42 -2.72 -6.61
C ASP A 13 -5.64 -1.65 -7.70
N MET A 14 -5.69 -0.37 -7.32
CA MET A 14 -5.74 0.77 -8.24
C MET A 14 -4.66 1.78 -7.91
N VAL A 15 -4.06 2.39 -8.91
CA VAL A 15 -3.19 3.56 -8.72
C VAL A 15 -4.05 4.81 -8.73
N ILE A 16 -3.85 5.70 -7.75
CA ILE A 16 -4.55 7.00 -7.75
C ILE A 16 -4.09 7.86 -8.93
N ASN A 17 -4.89 8.86 -9.30
CA ASN A 17 -4.43 9.87 -10.27
C ASN A 17 -3.42 10.81 -9.60
N VAL A 18 -2.13 10.43 -9.67
CA VAL A 18 -1.01 11.17 -9.05
C VAL A 18 -0.90 12.58 -9.62
N ALA A 19 -1.14 12.76 -10.92
CA ALA A 19 -1.07 14.08 -11.55
C ALA A 19 -2.15 15.02 -11.01
N ALA A 20 -3.38 14.53 -10.85
CA ALA A 20 -4.47 15.29 -10.26
C ALA A 20 -4.20 15.62 -8.78
N LEU A 21 -3.66 14.68 -7.99
CA LEU A 21 -3.26 14.92 -6.61
C LEU A 21 -2.26 16.08 -6.52
N LYS A 22 -1.18 16.02 -7.32
CA LYS A 22 -0.13 17.05 -7.35
C LYS A 22 -0.63 18.41 -7.86
N SER A 23 -1.72 18.41 -8.61
CA SER A 23 -2.40 19.64 -9.09
C SER A 23 -3.44 20.16 -8.09
N GLY A 24 -3.55 19.56 -6.90
CA GLY A 24 -4.52 19.97 -5.87
C GLY A 24 -5.98 19.61 -6.17
N MET A 25 -6.22 18.74 -7.17
CA MET A 25 -7.58 18.30 -7.57
C MET A 25 -8.08 17.19 -6.64
N TYR A 26 -8.11 17.43 -5.34
CA TYR A 26 -8.36 16.42 -4.31
C TYR A 26 -9.75 15.78 -4.41
N ASP A 27 -10.79 16.58 -4.67
CA ASP A 27 -12.15 16.07 -4.83
C ASP A 27 -12.26 15.12 -6.03
N TYR A 28 -11.54 15.41 -7.12
CA TYR A 28 -11.48 14.54 -8.27
C TYR A 28 -10.82 13.19 -7.92
N VAL A 29 -9.68 13.21 -7.20
CA VAL A 29 -8.99 11.99 -6.77
C VAL A 29 -9.87 11.15 -5.86
N GLU A 30 -10.58 11.79 -4.91
CA GLU A 30 -11.52 11.11 -4.02
C GLU A 30 -12.66 10.44 -4.80
N GLN A 31 -13.28 11.15 -5.72
CA GLN A 31 -14.38 10.63 -6.55
C GLN A 31 -13.93 9.47 -7.44
N ASP A 32 -12.72 9.54 -8.01
CA ASP A 32 -12.13 8.47 -8.83
C ASP A 32 -11.94 7.19 -8.01
N ILE A 33 -11.35 7.30 -6.81
CA ILE A 33 -11.20 6.15 -5.90
C ILE A 33 -12.57 5.62 -5.48
N LYS A 34 -13.48 6.51 -5.07
CA LYS A 34 -14.82 6.13 -4.63
C LYS A 34 -15.59 5.39 -5.71
N ALA A 35 -15.50 5.82 -6.96
CA ALA A 35 -16.16 5.14 -8.07
C ALA A 35 -15.70 3.67 -8.23
N VAL A 36 -14.40 3.40 -7.98
CA VAL A 36 -13.87 2.02 -7.99
C VAL A 36 -14.34 1.24 -6.77
N VAL A 37 -14.33 1.85 -5.58
CA VAL A 37 -14.81 1.23 -4.33
C VAL A 37 -16.29 0.86 -4.44
N ASP A 38 -17.13 1.77 -4.93
CA ASP A 38 -18.57 1.51 -5.12
C ASP A 38 -18.80 0.40 -6.15
N ALA A 39 -18.05 0.41 -7.26
CA ALA A 39 -18.13 -0.63 -8.28
C ALA A 39 -17.60 -2.01 -7.80
N ALA A 40 -16.78 -2.02 -6.76
CA ALA A 40 -16.21 -3.23 -6.16
C ALA A 40 -17.24 -4.01 -5.30
N CYS A 41 -18.37 -3.38 -4.92
CA CYS A 41 -19.47 -4.03 -4.20
C CYS A 41 -19.00 -4.86 -3.00
N GLY A 42 -18.15 -4.30 -2.14
CA GLY A 42 -17.63 -4.96 -0.94
C GLY A 42 -16.35 -5.78 -1.14
N VAL A 43 -15.86 -5.94 -2.37
CA VAL A 43 -14.54 -6.51 -2.62
C VAL A 43 -13.48 -5.49 -2.19
N PRO A 44 -12.46 -5.86 -1.37
CA PRO A 44 -11.46 -4.94 -0.89
C PRO A 44 -10.71 -4.23 -2.02
N VAL A 45 -10.65 -2.89 -1.95
CA VAL A 45 -9.87 -2.06 -2.86
C VAL A 45 -8.65 -1.52 -2.13
N LYS A 46 -7.49 -1.60 -2.79
CA LYS A 46 -6.23 -1.04 -2.31
C LYS A 46 -5.85 0.13 -3.20
N THR A 47 -5.72 1.32 -2.63
CA THR A 47 -5.26 2.51 -3.34
C THR A 47 -3.74 2.61 -3.28
N ILE A 48 -3.10 2.55 -4.43
CA ILE A 48 -1.66 2.74 -4.57
C ILE A 48 -1.40 4.23 -4.70
N ILE A 49 -0.81 4.83 -3.67
CA ILE A 49 -0.53 6.27 -3.63
C ILE A 49 0.72 6.65 -4.45
N GLU A 50 1.54 5.67 -4.82
CA GLU A 50 2.82 5.82 -5.53
C GLU A 50 3.76 6.80 -4.83
N HIS A 51 4.03 6.54 -3.54
CA HIS A 51 4.78 7.39 -2.62
C HIS A 51 6.10 7.92 -3.19
N GLY A 52 6.74 7.16 -4.07
CA GLY A 52 8.02 7.56 -4.68
C GLY A 52 7.94 8.82 -5.55
N LEU A 53 6.74 9.26 -5.92
CA LEU A 53 6.48 10.49 -6.69
C LEU A 53 5.98 11.64 -5.81
N LEU A 54 5.77 11.41 -4.51
CA LEU A 54 5.10 12.32 -3.59
C LEU A 54 6.05 12.87 -2.53
N ALA A 55 5.79 14.10 -2.09
CA ALA A 55 6.34 14.68 -0.87
C ALA A 55 5.56 14.16 0.36
N ASN A 56 6.10 14.34 1.56
CA ASN A 56 5.48 13.81 2.79
C ASN A 56 4.06 14.34 3.03
N ASP A 57 3.80 15.60 2.76
CA ASP A 57 2.47 16.22 2.85
C ASP A 57 1.50 15.65 1.79
N GLU A 58 2.00 15.37 0.59
CA GLU A 58 1.22 14.71 -0.47
C GLU A 58 0.91 13.25 -0.11
N ILE A 59 1.85 12.52 0.55
CA ILE A 59 1.61 11.15 1.07
C ILE A 59 0.47 11.16 2.10
N LYS A 60 0.52 12.10 3.06
CA LYS A 60 -0.55 12.26 4.06
C LYS A 60 -1.89 12.51 3.37
N ARG A 61 -1.93 13.50 2.48
CA ARG A 61 -3.15 13.87 1.76
C ARG A 61 -3.73 12.72 0.93
N ALA A 62 -2.89 12.00 0.19
CA ALA A 62 -3.31 10.82 -0.58
C ALA A 62 -3.87 9.71 0.30
N SER A 63 -3.27 9.50 1.48
CA SER A 63 -3.73 8.50 2.45
C SER A 63 -5.10 8.87 3.04
N GLU A 64 -5.29 10.13 3.46
CA GLU A 64 -6.57 10.66 3.95
C GLU A 64 -7.68 10.50 2.90
N ILE A 65 -7.40 10.88 1.64
CA ILE A 65 -8.34 10.76 0.53
C ILE A 65 -8.71 9.29 0.30
N GLY A 66 -7.74 8.38 0.30
CA GLY A 66 -7.99 6.96 0.14
C GLY A 66 -8.93 6.40 1.22
N VAL A 67 -8.69 6.76 2.48
CA VAL A 67 -9.57 6.38 3.61
C VAL A 67 -10.96 6.96 3.43
N LYS A 68 -11.07 8.25 3.14
CA LYS A 68 -12.35 8.95 2.95
C LYS A 68 -13.17 8.36 1.82
N ALA A 69 -12.52 7.91 0.74
CA ALA A 69 -13.14 7.24 -0.39
C ALA A 69 -13.55 5.78 -0.12
N GLY A 70 -13.20 5.22 1.06
CA GLY A 70 -13.57 3.86 1.48
C GLY A 70 -12.59 2.77 1.05
N ALA A 71 -11.34 3.10 0.73
CA ALA A 71 -10.32 2.10 0.44
C ALA A 71 -10.04 1.21 1.66
N SER A 72 -9.93 -0.09 1.44
CA SER A 72 -9.60 -1.07 2.50
C SER A 72 -8.11 -1.05 2.88
N PHE A 73 -7.26 -0.58 1.97
CA PHE A 73 -5.82 -0.47 2.17
C PHE A 73 -5.28 0.79 1.50
N ILE A 74 -4.30 1.40 2.17
CA ILE A 74 -3.35 2.31 1.53
C ILE A 74 -2.10 1.49 1.17
N LYS A 75 -1.78 1.44 -0.13
CA LYS A 75 -0.61 0.74 -0.65
C LYS A 75 0.44 1.75 -1.10
N THR A 76 1.69 1.54 -0.67
CA THR A 76 2.75 2.53 -0.85
C THR A 76 3.11 2.79 -2.32
N GLY A 77 3.29 1.75 -3.12
CA GLY A 77 3.72 1.92 -4.52
C GLY A 77 3.45 0.71 -5.40
N THR A 78 3.67 0.88 -6.70
CA THR A 78 3.64 -0.20 -7.70
C THR A 78 4.92 -1.04 -7.68
N GLY A 79 6.03 -0.46 -7.21
CA GLY A 79 7.37 -0.99 -7.35
C GLY A 79 8.06 -0.65 -8.69
N TRP A 80 7.42 0.14 -9.54
CA TRP A 80 7.98 0.52 -10.86
C TRP A 80 8.77 1.83 -10.82
N VAL A 81 8.55 2.66 -9.79
CA VAL A 81 9.34 3.89 -9.61
C VAL A 81 10.72 3.52 -9.06
N SER A 82 11.74 3.63 -9.92
CA SER A 82 13.12 3.28 -9.55
C SER A 82 13.72 4.27 -8.54
N GLY A 83 14.63 3.79 -7.69
CA GLY A 83 15.36 4.62 -6.74
C GLY A 83 14.56 5.14 -5.54
N LYS A 84 13.30 4.74 -5.40
CA LYS A 84 12.41 5.17 -4.32
C LYS A 84 11.76 3.96 -3.63
N PRO A 85 12.52 3.15 -2.88
CA PRO A 85 11.94 2.03 -2.14
C PRO A 85 11.02 2.51 -1.02
N THR A 86 10.04 1.69 -0.67
CA THR A 86 9.26 1.91 0.55
C THR A 86 10.18 1.77 1.78
N THR A 87 10.11 2.71 2.70
CA THR A 87 10.89 2.72 3.93
C THR A 87 10.00 2.57 5.16
N VAL A 88 10.60 2.27 6.31
CA VAL A 88 9.89 2.22 7.61
C VAL A 88 9.25 3.56 7.93
N GLU A 89 9.96 4.67 7.64
CA GLU A 89 9.46 6.03 7.84
C GLU A 89 8.23 6.33 6.97
N THR A 90 8.18 5.79 5.75
CA THR A 90 6.98 5.91 4.89
C THR A 90 5.78 5.22 5.53
N ILE A 91 5.97 4.02 6.09
CA ILE A 91 4.90 3.28 6.78
C ILE A 91 4.45 4.04 8.03
N ARG A 92 5.39 4.49 8.86
CA ARG A 92 5.10 5.30 10.05
C ARG A 92 4.29 6.55 9.69
N LEU A 93 4.72 7.29 8.66
CA LEU A 93 4.03 8.50 8.20
C LEU A 93 2.57 8.23 7.80
N ILE A 94 2.34 7.13 7.07
CA ILE A 94 0.98 6.73 6.68
C ILE A 94 0.18 6.35 7.92
N HIS A 95 0.74 5.51 8.81
CA HIS A 95 0.03 5.05 10.01
C HIS A 95 -0.29 6.21 10.97
N GLU A 96 0.63 7.12 11.22
CA GLU A 96 0.38 8.34 12.01
C GLU A 96 -0.73 9.23 11.40
N THR A 97 -0.90 9.16 10.08
CA THR A 97 -1.91 9.98 9.37
C THR A 97 -3.30 9.35 9.46
N ILE A 98 -3.42 8.04 9.26
CA ILE A 98 -4.73 7.38 9.10
C ILE A 98 -5.12 6.47 10.29
N GLY A 99 -4.18 6.19 11.21
CA GLY A 99 -4.42 5.22 12.29
C GLY A 99 -4.89 3.87 11.74
N ASP A 100 -5.91 3.32 12.35
CA ASP A 100 -6.52 2.04 11.98
C ASP A 100 -7.70 2.17 10.99
N ALA A 101 -7.92 3.37 10.41
CA ALA A 101 -9.05 3.60 9.50
C ALA A 101 -8.94 2.81 8.18
N ALA A 102 -7.74 2.44 7.76
CA ALA A 102 -7.47 1.48 6.69
C ALA A 102 -6.19 0.71 7.00
N LYS A 103 -6.04 -0.47 6.41
CA LYS A 103 -4.81 -1.26 6.53
C LYS A 103 -3.71 -0.70 5.63
N ILE A 104 -2.45 -1.00 5.94
CA ILE A 104 -1.30 -0.57 5.14
C ILE A 104 -0.68 -1.76 4.43
N LYS A 105 -0.39 -1.60 3.12
CA LYS A 105 0.36 -2.56 2.31
C LYS A 105 1.66 -1.91 1.82
N ALA A 106 2.79 -2.45 2.27
CA ALA A 106 4.11 -2.08 1.73
C ALA A 106 4.37 -2.80 0.40
N ALA A 107 4.79 -2.08 -0.62
CA ALA A 107 5.20 -2.63 -1.90
C ALA A 107 6.26 -1.74 -2.57
N GLY A 108 7.27 -2.39 -3.15
CA GLY A 108 8.41 -1.72 -3.79
C GLY A 108 9.62 -1.64 -2.87
N GLY A 109 10.65 -2.45 -3.14
CA GLY A 109 11.97 -2.35 -2.51
C GLY A 109 12.15 -3.07 -1.17
N VAL A 110 11.15 -3.69 -0.59
CA VAL A 110 11.27 -4.53 0.62
C VAL A 110 12.00 -5.83 0.28
N ARG A 111 13.13 -6.13 0.93
CA ARG A 111 14.03 -7.20 0.49
C ARG A 111 14.52 -8.14 1.59
N ASP A 112 14.40 -7.79 2.84
CA ASP A 112 14.92 -8.54 3.99
C ASP A 112 13.90 -8.61 5.14
N LEU A 113 14.11 -9.56 6.05
CA LEU A 113 13.19 -9.84 7.15
C LEU A 113 13.17 -8.71 8.19
N ASP A 114 14.32 -8.10 8.49
CA ASP A 114 14.38 -7.06 9.52
C ASP A 114 13.57 -5.83 9.10
N THR A 115 13.66 -5.45 7.82
CA THR A 115 12.81 -4.41 7.23
C THR A 115 11.32 -4.77 7.31
N VAL A 116 10.96 -6.02 7.00
CA VAL A 116 9.55 -6.49 7.13
C VAL A 116 9.05 -6.37 8.56
N LEU A 117 9.86 -6.82 9.54
CA LEU A 117 9.49 -6.76 10.95
C LEU A 117 9.37 -5.31 11.44
N ALA A 118 10.33 -4.44 11.09
CA ALA A 118 10.27 -3.03 11.45
C ALA A 118 9.04 -2.33 10.84
N MET A 119 8.67 -2.63 9.60
CA MET A 119 7.46 -2.11 8.98
C MET A 119 6.18 -2.69 9.63
N TYR A 120 6.22 -3.94 10.07
CA TYR A 120 5.10 -4.57 10.78
C TYR A 120 4.86 -3.88 12.12
N ASP A 121 5.92 -3.58 12.88
CA ASP A 121 5.85 -2.86 14.15
C ASP A 121 5.28 -1.43 13.98
N GLU A 122 5.46 -0.84 12.81
CA GLU A 122 4.86 0.46 12.43
C GLU A 122 3.43 0.35 11.84
N GLY A 123 2.79 -0.81 11.93
CA GLY A 123 1.39 -1.00 11.52
C GLY A 123 1.18 -1.52 10.09
N CYS A 124 2.23 -1.87 9.35
CA CYS A 124 2.08 -2.50 8.05
C CYS A 124 1.59 -3.95 8.20
N THR A 125 0.47 -4.29 7.61
CA THR A 125 -0.15 -5.62 7.75
C THR A 125 -0.02 -6.51 6.52
N ARG A 126 0.49 -5.98 5.39
CA ARG A 126 0.64 -6.73 4.15
C ARG A 126 1.87 -6.27 3.37
N PHE A 127 2.53 -7.22 2.71
CA PHE A 127 3.76 -6.96 1.96
C PHE A 127 3.63 -7.47 0.52
N GLY A 128 3.97 -6.61 -0.44
CA GLY A 128 4.12 -6.96 -1.85
C GLY A 128 5.60 -7.18 -2.16
N LEU A 129 6.00 -8.43 -2.31
CA LEU A 129 7.38 -8.84 -2.46
C LEU A 129 7.62 -9.50 -3.82
N GLY A 130 8.75 -9.22 -4.44
CA GLY A 130 9.21 -10.02 -5.57
C GLY A 130 9.60 -11.44 -5.12
N VAL A 131 9.48 -12.43 -6.01
CA VAL A 131 9.71 -13.85 -5.70
C VAL A 131 11.06 -14.08 -5.01
N ARG A 132 12.14 -13.45 -5.49
CA ARG A 132 13.48 -13.59 -4.90
C ARG A 132 13.52 -13.08 -3.46
N SER A 133 12.97 -11.90 -3.20
CA SER A 133 12.92 -11.32 -1.85
C SER A 133 12.05 -12.15 -0.92
N CYS A 134 10.88 -12.60 -1.39
CA CYS A 134 9.99 -13.44 -0.62
C CYS A 134 10.69 -14.75 -0.18
N ARG A 135 11.39 -15.43 -1.10
CA ARG A 135 12.15 -16.64 -0.79
C ARG A 135 13.21 -16.37 0.27
N GLY A 136 14.05 -15.32 0.09
CA GLY A 136 15.10 -14.99 1.06
C GLY A 136 14.55 -14.68 2.45
N ILE A 137 13.42 -13.96 2.53
CA ILE A 137 12.76 -13.65 3.80
C ILE A 137 12.24 -14.92 4.47
N LEU A 138 11.60 -15.83 3.73
CA LEU A 138 11.09 -17.09 4.27
C LEU A 138 12.24 -18.01 4.75
N ASP A 139 13.34 -18.08 4.00
CA ASP A 139 14.53 -18.84 4.40
C ASP A 139 15.12 -18.28 5.71
N GLU A 140 15.14 -16.96 5.87
CA GLU A 140 15.63 -16.33 7.10
C GLU A 140 14.68 -16.56 8.29
N VAL A 141 13.36 -16.52 8.07
CA VAL A 141 12.37 -16.91 9.10
C VAL A 141 12.62 -18.33 9.58
N ALA A 142 12.80 -19.28 8.65
CA ALA A 142 13.05 -20.68 8.98
C ALA A 142 14.32 -20.86 9.84
N LYS A 143 15.40 -20.14 9.50
CA LYS A 143 16.65 -20.14 10.30
C LYS A 143 16.45 -19.60 11.71
N ARG A 144 15.75 -18.46 11.85
CA ARG A 144 15.50 -17.85 13.17
C ARG A 144 14.59 -18.70 14.04
N VAL A 145 13.61 -19.38 13.45
CA VAL A 145 12.76 -20.33 14.18
C VAL A 145 13.56 -21.54 14.66
N ALA A 146 14.38 -22.14 13.77
CA ALA A 146 15.23 -23.29 14.14
C ALA A 146 16.28 -22.95 15.20
N ALA A 147 16.75 -21.70 15.29
CA ALA A 147 17.72 -21.25 16.28
C ALA A 147 17.11 -21.01 17.68
N ARG A 148 15.77 -20.98 17.80
CA ARG A 148 15.03 -20.75 19.05
C ARG A 148 14.50 -22.03 19.71
N GLY A 149 14.54 -23.13 18.98
CA GLY A 149 14.14 -24.47 19.50
C GLY A 149 15.34 -25.30 19.88
#